data_4fec7e445493804a1b3a43eb0a8b223e
#
_entry.id   4fec7e445493804a1b3a43eb0a8b223e
#
_cell.length_a   1.000
_cell.length_b   1.000
_cell.length_c   1.000
_cell.angle_alpha   90.00
_cell.angle_beta   90.00
_cell.angle_gamma   90.00
#
_symmetry.space_group_name_H-M   'P 1'
#
loop_
_entity.id
_entity.type
_entity.pdbx_description
1 polymer ?
#
loop_
_entity_poly.entity_id
_entity_poly.type
_entity_poly.pdbx_seq_one_letter_code
_entity_poly.pdbx_strand_id
1 'polypeptide(L)'
;SQDNGETAYQTAKEVLKKYPEVKGILGTSSFDAPGTARAIDELGLKGKVFTAGTGMPAANAQILKDGSVSTLTLWDPANAGYAMASLATKILNGETIEDGVNLGVEGYESMHFSSGSTKVLEGTGWLKITKDNVDSLGF
;
A
#
# COMPACT_ATOMS: atom_id res chain seq x y z
N SER A 1 5.23 13.34 -4.53
CA SER A 1 5.74 13.70 -3.18
C SER A 1 7.26 13.55 -3.01
N GLN A 2 7.94 12.97 -3.99
CA GLN A 2 9.37 12.65 -3.88
C GLN A 2 9.70 11.83 -2.62
N ASP A 3 8.74 10.99 -2.22
CA ASP A 3 8.83 10.13 -1.03
C ASP A 3 9.15 10.91 0.28
N ASN A 4 8.52 12.06 0.44
CA ASN A 4 8.71 12.97 1.57
C ASN A 4 7.36 13.49 2.07
N GLY A 5 7.13 13.38 3.39
CA GLY A 5 5.85 13.73 4.02
C GLY A 5 5.49 15.21 3.96
N GLU A 6 6.47 16.10 4.10
CA GLU A 6 6.19 17.54 3.98
C GLU A 6 5.89 17.94 2.53
N THR A 7 6.61 17.36 1.56
CA THR A 7 6.32 17.57 0.14
C THR A 7 4.93 17.03 -0.22
N ALA A 8 4.57 15.84 0.29
CA ALA A 8 3.23 15.28 0.10
C ALA A 8 2.13 16.22 0.63
N TYR A 9 2.31 16.71 1.85
CA TYR A 9 1.38 17.66 2.46
C TYR A 9 1.25 18.97 1.66
N GLN A 10 2.37 19.60 1.28
CA GLN A 10 2.34 20.84 0.52
C GLN A 10 1.70 20.67 -0.85
N THR A 11 2.06 19.59 -1.58
CA THR A 11 1.47 19.26 -2.89
C THR A 11 -0.05 19.05 -2.78
N ALA A 12 -0.50 18.27 -1.79
CA ALA A 12 -1.93 18.05 -1.58
C ALA A 12 -2.66 19.36 -1.26
N LYS A 13 -2.07 20.22 -0.43
CA LYS A 13 -2.64 21.54 -0.10
C LYS A 13 -2.76 22.45 -1.30
N GLU A 14 -1.75 22.47 -2.18
CA GLU A 14 -1.79 23.23 -3.44
C GLU A 14 -2.86 22.70 -4.40
N VAL A 15 -2.93 21.38 -4.58
CA VAL A 15 -3.94 20.73 -5.43
C VAL A 15 -5.36 21.03 -4.93
N LEU A 16 -5.62 20.90 -3.64
CA LEU A 16 -6.94 21.14 -3.06
C LEU A 16 -7.37 22.61 -3.13
N LYS A 17 -6.43 23.55 -3.06
CA LYS A 17 -6.70 24.98 -3.27
C LYS A 17 -6.98 25.31 -4.73
N LYS A 18 -6.23 24.69 -5.64
CA LYS A 18 -6.33 24.95 -7.08
C LYS A 18 -7.55 24.30 -7.73
N TYR A 19 -7.96 23.14 -7.20
CA TYR A 19 -9.03 22.32 -7.75
C TYR A 19 -10.05 21.98 -6.64
N PRO A 20 -10.93 22.92 -6.26
CA PRO A 20 -11.87 22.74 -5.14
C PRO A 20 -12.94 21.67 -5.40
N GLU A 21 -13.10 21.22 -6.64
CA GLU A 21 -14.00 20.14 -7.05
C GLU A 21 -13.46 18.73 -6.73
N VAL A 22 -12.17 18.59 -6.41
CA VAL A 22 -11.54 17.31 -6.08
C VAL A 22 -12.19 16.70 -4.83
N LYS A 23 -12.60 15.43 -4.93
CA LYS A 23 -13.23 14.67 -3.85
C LYS A 23 -12.35 13.59 -3.26
N GLY A 24 -11.24 13.25 -3.92
CA GLY A 24 -10.32 12.25 -3.43
C GLY A 24 -8.93 12.38 -4.01
N ILE A 25 -7.93 12.01 -3.22
CA ILE A 25 -6.52 11.95 -3.62
C ILE A 25 -6.01 10.56 -3.26
N LEU A 26 -5.39 9.90 -4.25
CA LEU A 26 -4.73 8.61 -4.05
C LEU A 26 -3.23 8.80 -4.01
N GLY A 27 -2.59 8.23 -3.00
CA GLY A 27 -1.15 8.23 -2.85
C GLY A 27 -0.53 6.88 -3.18
N THR A 28 0.68 6.90 -3.74
CA THR A 28 1.44 5.69 -4.10
C THR A 28 2.68 5.48 -3.24
N SER A 29 3.07 6.49 -2.46
CA SER A 29 4.12 6.44 -1.45
C SER A 29 3.52 6.34 -0.05
N SER A 30 4.26 5.75 0.90
CA SER A 30 3.87 5.67 2.32
C SER A 30 3.68 7.03 2.99
N PHE A 31 4.19 8.10 2.40
CA PHE A 31 4.07 9.47 2.90
C PHE A 31 2.87 10.24 2.32
N ASP A 32 2.31 9.77 1.19
CA ASP A 32 1.28 10.52 0.47
C ASP A 32 -0.04 10.58 1.24
N ALA A 33 -0.54 9.44 1.72
CA ALA A 33 -1.82 9.40 2.43
C ALA A 33 -1.79 10.21 3.74
N PRO A 34 -0.78 10.05 4.65
CA PRO A 34 -0.71 10.89 5.85
C PRO A 34 -0.46 12.37 5.55
N GLY A 35 0.37 12.71 4.56
CA GLY A 35 0.57 14.10 4.14
C GLY A 35 -0.71 14.73 3.58
N THR A 36 -1.46 13.99 2.76
CA THR A 36 -2.74 14.43 2.22
C THR A 36 -3.80 14.58 3.33
N ALA A 37 -3.86 13.65 4.26
CA ALA A 37 -4.78 13.72 5.41
C ALA A 37 -4.55 14.99 6.23
N ARG A 38 -3.29 15.32 6.52
CA ARG A 38 -2.91 16.57 7.20
C ARG A 38 -3.39 17.81 6.42
N ALA A 39 -3.26 17.83 5.09
CA ALA A 39 -3.73 18.94 4.26
C ALA A 39 -5.27 19.06 4.28
N ILE A 40 -5.98 17.93 4.21
CA ILE A 40 -7.45 17.87 4.31
C ILE A 40 -7.93 18.43 5.65
N ASP A 41 -7.30 18.03 6.75
CA ASP A 41 -7.65 18.49 8.11
C ASP A 41 -7.40 19.99 8.26
N GLU A 42 -6.24 20.50 7.86
CA GLU A 42 -5.89 21.92 7.96
C GLU A 42 -6.81 22.81 7.12
N LEU A 43 -7.27 22.33 5.96
CA LEU A 43 -8.19 23.07 5.10
C LEU A 43 -9.67 22.92 5.51
N GLY A 44 -9.98 22.18 6.58
CA GLY A 44 -11.37 21.96 7.03
C GLY A 44 -12.20 21.14 6.04
N LEU A 45 -11.57 20.26 5.28
CA LEU A 45 -12.20 19.45 4.23
C LEU A 45 -12.51 18.01 4.66
N LYS A 46 -12.27 17.66 5.93
CA LYS A 46 -12.60 16.33 6.50
C LYS A 46 -14.07 15.99 6.28
N GLY A 47 -14.33 14.78 5.78
CA GLY A 47 -15.67 14.35 5.40
C GLY A 47 -16.19 14.86 4.04
N LYS A 48 -15.44 15.76 3.38
CA LYS A 48 -15.75 16.28 2.03
C LYS A 48 -14.76 15.81 0.97
N VAL A 49 -13.51 15.62 1.37
CA VAL A 49 -12.42 15.08 0.54
C VAL A 49 -11.85 13.87 1.26
N PHE A 50 -11.54 12.83 0.50
CA PHE A 50 -11.04 11.55 1.03
C PHE A 50 -9.64 11.27 0.50
N THR A 51 -8.85 10.54 1.27
CA THR A 51 -7.56 10.03 0.81
C THR A 51 -7.42 8.54 1.12
N ALA A 52 -6.67 7.88 0.26
CA ALA A 52 -6.27 6.49 0.40
C ALA A 52 -4.86 6.34 -0.20
N GLY A 53 -4.19 5.25 0.09
CA GLY A 53 -2.86 5.04 -0.48
C GLY A 53 -2.15 3.82 0.09
N THR A 54 -0.83 3.86 0.08
CA THR A 54 0.04 2.85 0.66
C THR A 54 0.53 3.33 2.01
N GLY A 55 0.70 2.44 2.98
CA GLY A 55 1.28 2.82 4.27
C GLY A 55 1.31 1.70 5.29
N MET A 56 2.26 1.79 6.22
CA MET A 56 2.42 0.85 7.33
C MET A 56 1.23 0.95 8.29
N PRO A 57 0.61 -0.17 8.68
CA PRO A 57 -0.55 -0.18 9.59
C PRO A 57 -0.27 0.55 10.90
N ALA A 58 0.77 0.15 11.62
CA ALA A 58 1.08 0.68 12.94
C ALA A 58 1.31 2.21 12.93
N ALA A 59 2.03 2.72 11.93
CA ALA A 59 2.33 4.15 11.81
C ALA A 59 1.10 5.00 11.47
N ASN A 60 0.07 4.40 10.89
CA ASN A 60 -1.10 5.09 10.36
C ASN A 60 -2.42 4.72 11.08
N ALA A 61 -2.35 3.94 12.15
CA ALA A 61 -3.53 3.45 12.86
C ALA A 61 -4.47 4.59 13.30
N GLN A 62 -3.91 5.69 13.84
CA GLN A 62 -4.69 6.81 14.32
C GLN A 62 -5.48 7.51 13.19
N ILE A 63 -4.85 7.78 12.05
CA ILE A 63 -5.49 8.48 10.93
C ILE A 63 -6.51 7.61 10.16
N LEU A 64 -6.40 6.28 10.28
CA LEU A 64 -7.43 5.35 9.83
C LEU A 64 -8.65 5.37 10.77
N LYS A 65 -8.40 5.31 12.09
CA LYS A 65 -9.47 5.27 13.12
C LYS A 65 -10.27 6.55 13.19
N ASP A 66 -9.63 7.69 13.05
CA ASP A 66 -10.32 8.99 13.05
C ASP A 66 -10.94 9.36 11.69
N GLY A 67 -10.73 8.52 10.66
CA GLY A 67 -11.29 8.69 9.32
C GLY A 67 -10.59 9.74 8.46
N SER A 68 -9.41 10.23 8.84
CA SER A 68 -8.60 11.13 8.01
C SER A 68 -8.08 10.42 6.76
N VAL A 69 -7.84 9.10 6.87
CA VAL A 69 -7.54 8.22 5.74
C VAL A 69 -8.62 7.15 5.63
N SER A 70 -9.16 6.93 4.45
CA SER A 70 -10.25 5.97 4.22
C SER A 70 -9.78 4.52 4.26
N THR A 71 -8.64 4.23 3.62
CA THR A 71 -8.02 2.92 3.55
C THR A 71 -6.57 3.04 3.14
N LEU A 72 -5.77 2.10 3.58
CA LEU A 72 -4.42 1.89 3.07
C LEU A 72 -4.30 0.50 2.45
N THR A 73 -3.29 0.34 1.62
CA THR A 73 -2.90 -0.95 1.05
C THR A 73 -1.42 -1.18 1.31
N LEU A 74 -1.08 -2.42 1.59
CA LEU A 74 0.31 -2.86 1.72
C LEU A 74 0.34 -4.38 1.55
N TRP A 75 1.49 -4.95 1.33
CA TRP A 75 1.76 -6.38 1.52
C TRP A 75 2.32 -6.63 2.92
N ASP A 76 2.15 -7.84 3.45
CA ASP A 76 2.86 -8.23 4.66
C ASP A 76 4.36 -8.42 4.34
N PRO A 77 5.26 -7.63 4.95
CA PRO A 77 6.70 -7.72 4.68
C PRO A 77 7.32 -9.08 5.03
N ALA A 78 6.80 -9.75 6.07
CA ALA A 78 7.29 -11.07 6.46
C ALA A 78 6.88 -12.11 5.41
N ASN A 79 5.62 -12.12 4.99
CA ASN A 79 5.14 -13.03 3.94
C ASN A 79 5.89 -12.80 2.62
N ALA A 80 6.13 -11.55 2.25
CA ALA A 80 6.93 -11.24 1.06
C ALA A 80 8.36 -11.81 1.18
N GLY A 81 9.00 -11.66 2.35
CA GLY A 81 10.31 -12.23 2.62
C GLY A 81 10.33 -13.77 2.55
N TYR A 82 9.34 -14.43 3.15
CA TYR A 82 9.21 -15.89 3.07
C TYR A 82 8.97 -16.37 1.65
N ALA A 83 8.13 -15.68 0.88
CA ALA A 83 7.89 -16.02 -0.52
C ALA A 83 9.16 -15.90 -1.37
N MET A 84 9.95 -14.84 -1.18
CA MET A 84 11.25 -14.70 -1.86
C MET A 84 12.22 -15.82 -1.47
N ALA A 85 12.31 -16.19 -0.19
CA ALA A 85 13.15 -17.29 0.25
C ALA A 85 12.70 -18.65 -0.33
N SER A 86 11.39 -18.90 -0.37
CA SER A 86 10.80 -20.10 -0.98
C SER A 86 11.16 -20.20 -2.47
N LEU A 87 10.97 -19.11 -3.22
CA LEU A 87 11.31 -19.06 -4.63
C LEU A 87 12.80 -19.30 -4.87
N ALA A 88 13.67 -18.66 -4.08
CA ALA A 88 15.11 -18.85 -4.17
C ALA A 88 15.51 -20.31 -3.90
N THR A 89 14.90 -20.94 -2.89
CA THR A 89 15.15 -22.37 -2.56
C THR A 89 14.76 -23.29 -3.71
N LYS A 90 13.59 -23.07 -4.33
CA LYS A 90 13.16 -23.85 -5.50
C LYS A 90 14.14 -23.74 -6.66
N ILE A 91 14.58 -22.51 -6.97
CA ILE A 91 15.58 -22.27 -8.05
C ILE A 91 16.92 -22.98 -7.74
N LEU A 92 17.41 -22.88 -6.50
CA LEU A 92 18.66 -23.51 -6.07
C LEU A 92 18.60 -25.03 -6.10
N ASN A 93 17.41 -25.61 -5.86
CA ASN A 93 17.16 -27.04 -5.99
C ASN A 93 17.02 -27.52 -7.45
N GLY A 94 17.10 -26.62 -8.43
CA GLY A 94 16.97 -26.95 -9.84
C GLY A 94 15.50 -27.14 -10.29
N GLU A 95 14.53 -26.71 -9.49
CA GLU A 95 13.12 -26.78 -9.88
C GLU A 95 12.84 -25.78 -11.02
N THR A 96 12.07 -26.21 -12.02
CA THR A 96 11.56 -25.31 -13.05
C THR A 96 10.44 -24.47 -12.46
N ILE A 97 10.55 -23.18 -12.58
CA ILE A 97 9.49 -22.27 -12.16
C ILE A 97 8.48 -22.11 -13.30
N GLU A 98 7.26 -22.54 -13.04
CA GLU A 98 6.15 -22.49 -14.00
C GLU A 98 5.15 -21.42 -13.61
N ASP A 99 4.33 -20.99 -14.57
CA ASP A 99 3.21 -20.07 -14.30
C ASP A 99 2.21 -20.74 -13.35
N GLY A 100 1.74 -20.00 -12.33
CA GLY A 100 0.91 -20.53 -11.28
C GLY A 100 1.68 -21.17 -10.11
N VAL A 101 3.01 -20.99 -10.04
CA VAL A 101 3.83 -21.58 -8.98
C VAL A 101 3.33 -21.19 -7.58
N ASN A 102 3.22 -22.18 -6.72
CA ASN A 102 2.87 -22.01 -5.30
C ASN A 102 4.15 -21.89 -4.46
N LEU A 103 4.28 -20.77 -3.75
CA LEU A 103 5.41 -20.52 -2.86
C LEU A 103 5.14 -20.92 -1.40
N GLY A 104 3.94 -21.46 -1.10
CA GLY A 104 3.55 -21.93 0.24
C GLY A 104 3.38 -20.81 1.27
N VAL A 105 3.12 -19.61 0.85
CA VAL A 105 2.96 -18.41 1.69
C VAL A 105 1.65 -17.72 1.32
N GLU A 106 0.89 -17.27 2.31
CA GLU A 106 -0.37 -16.56 2.11
C GLU A 106 -0.22 -15.34 1.18
N GLY A 107 -1.05 -15.29 0.14
CA GLY A 107 -0.99 -14.27 -0.92
C GLY A 107 0.03 -14.58 -2.03
N TYR A 108 0.77 -15.69 -1.92
CA TYR A 108 1.80 -16.12 -2.87
C TYR A 108 1.63 -17.59 -3.29
N GLU A 109 0.42 -18.13 -3.15
CA GLU A 109 0.09 -19.53 -3.49
C GLU A 109 -0.10 -19.77 -4.98
N SER A 110 -0.31 -18.71 -5.77
CA SER A 110 -0.49 -18.78 -7.21
C SER A 110 0.17 -17.59 -7.87
N MET A 111 1.45 -17.73 -8.16
CA MET A 111 2.26 -16.66 -8.76
C MET A 111 2.27 -16.80 -10.28
N HIS A 112 1.96 -15.73 -10.96
CA HIS A 112 1.90 -15.69 -12.41
C HIS A 112 3.03 -14.85 -13.02
N PHE A 113 3.52 -15.26 -14.17
CA PHE A 113 4.48 -14.43 -14.88
C PHE A 113 3.85 -13.12 -15.34
N SER A 114 4.53 -12.03 -15.08
CA SER A 114 4.15 -10.72 -15.61
C SER A 114 4.15 -10.72 -17.13
N SER A 115 3.22 -10.00 -17.74
CA SER A 115 3.09 -9.95 -19.20
C SER A 115 4.40 -9.59 -19.88
N GLY A 116 4.85 -10.46 -20.78
CA GLY A 116 6.10 -10.30 -21.54
C GLY A 116 7.38 -10.63 -20.76
N SER A 117 7.29 -11.22 -19.57
CA SER A 117 8.44 -11.61 -18.77
C SER A 117 8.35 -13.07 -18.31
N THR A 118 9.49 -13.77 -18.28
CA THR A 118 9.66 -15.06 -17.62
C THR A 118 10.52 -14.95 -16.35
N LYS A 119 10.81 -13.72 -15.91
CA LYS A 119 11.69 -13.42 -14.78
C LYS A 119 11.01 -12.61 -13.66
N VAL A 120 9.77 -12.18 -13.89
CA VAL A 120 8.97 -11.42 -12.92
C VAL A 120 7.71 -12.20 -12.65
N LEU A 121 7.49 -12.51 -11.36
CA LEU A 121 6.27 -13.15 -10.87
C LEU A 121 5.41 -12.11 -10.15
N GLU A 122 4.13 -12.16 -10.39
CA GLU A 122 3.10 -11.34 -9.74
C GLU A 122 2.19 -12.23 -8.89
N GLY A 123 1.82 -11.75 -7.72
CA GLY A 123 0.93 -12.44 -6.78
C GLY A 123 -0.14 -11.50 -6.24
N THR A 124 -0.96 -12.02 -5.34
CA THR A 124 -2.12 -11.31 -4.76
C THR A 124 -1.92 -10.93 -3.29
N GLY A 125 -0.69 -10.84 -2.82
CA GLY A 125 -0.33 -10.59 -1.42
C GLY A 125 -0.68 -9.19 -0.89
N TRP A 126 -1.51 -8.41 -1.59
CA TRP A 126 -1.97 -7.11 -1.13
C TRP A 126 -3.00 -7.22 -0.01
N LEU A 127 -2.77 -6.48 1.07
CA LEU A 127 -3.69 -6.30 2.18
C LEU A 127 -4.49 -5.00 2.00
N LYS A 128 -5.78 -5.05 2.29
CA LYS A 128 -6.61 -3.86 2.49
C LYS A 128 -6.64 -3.54 3.98
N ILE A 129 -6.12 -2.37 4.34
CA ILE A 129 -5.98 -1.90 5.72
C ILE A 129 -7.03 -0.83 5.98
N THR A 130 -7.85 -1.05 6.98
CA THR A 130 -8.94 -0.17 7.38
C THR A 130 -8.90 0.04 8.90
N LYS A 131 -9.75 0.94 9.41
CA LYS A 131 -9.92 1.12 10.86
C LYS A 131 -10.30 -0.16 11.60
N ASP A 132 -10.96 -1.12 10.90
CA ASP A 132 -11.52 -2.31 11.52
C ASP A 132 -10.50 -3.43 11.71
N ASN A 133 -9.40 -3.42 10.93
CA ASN A 133 -8.37 -4.46 10.99
C ASN A 133 -6.96 -3.96 11.29
N VAL A 134 -6.74 -2.66 11.35
CA VAL A 134 -5.40 -2.08 11.53
C VAL A 134 -4.70 -2.56 12.80
N ASP A 135 -5.43 -2.80 13.89
CA ASP A 135 -4.86 -3.25 15.15
C ASP A 135 -4.45 -4.73 15.17
N SER A 136 -4.97 -5.52 14.24
CA SER A 136 -4.62 -6.95 14.11
C SER A 136 -3.38 -7.18 13.22
N LEU A 137 -2.91 -6.15 12.53
CA LEU A 137 -1.75 -6.22 11.66
C LEU A 137 -0.51 -5.79 12.48
N GLY A 138 0.31 -6.74 12.88
CA GLY A 138 1.42 -6.56 13.83
C GLY A 138 2.68 -5.88 13.28
N PHE A 139 2.60 -5.10 12.21
CA PHE A 139 3.75 -4.46 11.55
C PHE A 139 3.49 -3.01 11.11
#